data_3954953fe8fbc3f0072b499131d2bb2a
#
_entry.id   3954953fe8fbc3f0072b499131d2bb2a
#
_cell.length_a   1.000
_cell.length_b   1.000
_cell.length_c   1.000
_cell.angle_alpha   90.00
_cell.angle_beta   90.00
_cell.angle_gamma   90.00
#
_symmetry.space_group_name_H-M   'P 1'
#
loop_
_entity.id
_entity.type
_entity.pdbx_description
1 polymer ?
#
loop_
_entity_poly.entity_id
_entity_poly.type
_entity_poly.pdbx_seq_one_letter_code
_entity_poly.pdbx_strand_id
1 'polypeptide(L)'
;GKFTKVDIGATLDAAMATSGEKVYGVKCSSCHKTTDEKLVGPGWKGVTTRRTPEWIMNFITNTDEMINKDPAAQAQLEICLVRMPNQSLSDDDARHLLEFMRKNDGVK
;
A
#
# COMPACT_ATOMS: atom_id res chain seq x y z
N GLY A 1 -14.82 -1.03 4.17
CA GLY A 1 -13.66 -0.31 4.62
C GLY A 1 -13.93 1.14 4.93
N LYS A 2 -12.98 1.76 5.55
CA LYS A 2 -13.05 3.16 5.97
C LYS A 2 -13.06 4.14 4.79
N PHE A 3 -12.28 3.85 3.76
CA PHE A 3 -12.17 4.70 2.59
C PHE A 3 -13.12 4.22 1.50
N THR A 4 -14.08 5.04 1.13
CA THR A 4 -15.03 4.77 0.05
C THR A 4 -14.67 5.55 -1.21
N LYS A 5 -13.91 6.64 -1.06
CA LYS A 5 -13.39 7.44 -2.17
C LYS A 5 -12.07 8.08 -1.74
N VAL A 6 -11.04 7.91 -2.56
CA VAL A 6 -9.74 8.54 -2.35
C VAL A 6 -9.42 9.40 -3.56
N ASP A 7 -9.18 10.69 -3.33
CA ASP A 7 -8.84 11.62 -4.40
C ASP A 7 -7.36 11.49 -4.73
N ILE A 8 -7.08 11.24 -6.00
CA ILE A 8 -5.73 11.24 -6.56
C ILE A 8 -5.68 12.19 -7.75
N GLY A 9 -4.55 12.86 -7.92
CA GLY A 9 -4.38 13.75 -9.07
C GLY A 9 -4.06 13.00 -10.35
N ALA A 10 -4.25 13.67 -11.50
CA ALA A 10 -3.80 13.15 -12.78
C ALA A 10 -2.27 13.08 -12.86
N THR A 11 -1.60 14.00 -12.17
CA THR A 11 -0.13 14.06 -12.07
C THR A 11 0.32 13.67 -10.68
N LEU A 12 1.59 13.32 -10.55
CA LEU A 12 2.19 12.95 -9.26
C LEU A 12 2.36 14.18 -8.37
N ASP A 13 1.98 14.04 -7.10
CA ASP A 13 2.37 15.00 -6.06
C ASP A 13 3.74 14.56 -5.51
N ALA A 14 4.80 15.21 -5.96
CA ALA A 14 6.17 14.83 -5.64
C ALA A 14 6.49 14.98 -4.14
N ALA A 15 5.93 15.98 -3.48
CA ALA A 15 6.15 16.19 -2.04
C ALA A 15 5.52 15.06 -1.22
N MET A 16 4.29 14.66 -1.57
CA MET A 16 3.63 13.52 -0.93
C MET A 16 4.39 12.21 -1.17
N ALA A 17 4.87 12.00 -2.39
CA ALA A 17 5.64 10.81 -2.73
C ALA A 17 6.95 10.73 -1.94
N THR A 18 7.63 11.86 -1.74
CA THR A 18 8.86 11.92 -0.92
C THR A 18 8.56 11.59 0.54
N SER A 19 7.47 12.13 1.08
CA SER A 19 7.03 11.79 2.44
C SER A 19 6.67 10.32 2.57
N GLY A 20 6.00 9.77 1.57
CA GLY A 20 5.63 8.35 1.52
C GLY A 20 6.84 7.43 1.45
N GLU A 21 7.88 7.82 0.74
CA GLU A 21 9.13 7.06 0.67
C GLU A 21 9.79 6.91 2.05
N LYS A 22 9.73 7.95 2.88
CA LYS A 22 10.23 7.90 4.26
C LYS A 22 9.42 6.91 5.11
N VAL A 23 8.10 6.94 4.98
CA VAL A 23 7.22 5.98 5.67
C VAL A 23 7.55 4.56 5.22
N TYR A 24 7.72 4.34 3.92
CA TYR A 24 8.10 3.05 3.37
C TYR A 24 9.39 2.53 4.00
N GLY A 25 10.43 3.36 4.07
CA GLY A 25 11.73 2.97 4.60
C GLY A 25 11.68 2.53 6.06
N VAL A 26 10.83 3.16 6.86
CA VAL A 26 10.72 2.86 8.30
C VAL A 26 9.78 1.69 8.58
N LYS A 27 8.63 1.60 7.89
CA LYS A 27 7.54 0.69 8.28
C LYS A 27 7.27 -0.45 7.31
N CYS A 28 7.75 -0.39 6.08
CA CYS A 28 7.33 -1.32 5.03
C CYS A 28 8.49 -2.10 4.40
N SER A 29 9.68 -1.52 4.35
CA SER A 29 10.79 -2.04 3.56
C SER A 29 11.36 -3.36 4.08
N SER A 30 11.14 -3.69 5.34
CA SER A 30 11.60 -4.97 5.89
C SER A 30 10.82 -6.17 5.31
N CYS A 31 9.61 -5.95 4.82
CA CYS A 31 8.73 -7.01 4.33
C CYS A 31 8.36 -6.86 2.85
N HIS A 32 8.41 -5.67 2.30
CA HIS A 32 8.02 -5.39 0.92
C HIS A 32 9.15 -4.77 0.12
N LYS A 33 9.41 -5.31 -1.06
CA LYS A 33 10.30 -4.67 -2.04
C LYS A 33 9.48 -3.75 -2.96
N THR A 34 10.16 -2.78 -3.56
CA THR A 34 9.53 -1.91 -4.58
C THR A 34 9.47 -2.56 -5.96
N THR A 35 10.16 -3.68 -6.14
CA THR A 35 10.13 -4.51 -7.35
C THR A 35 8.96 -5.48 -7.30
N ASP A 36 8.86 -6.39 -8.27
CA ASP A 36 7.85 -7.44 -8.28
C ASP A 36 8.24 -8.67 -7.44
N GLU A 37 9.43 -8.67 -6.87
CA GLU A 37 9.92 -9.79 -6.06
C GLU A 37 9.21 -9.85 -4.71
N LYS A 38 8.81 -11.06 -4.33
CA LYS A 38 8.28 -11.34 -2.99
C LYS A 38 9.43 -11.42 -1.99
N LEU A 39 9.25 -10.78 -0.84
CA LEU A 39 10.12 -10.92 0.34
C LEU A 39 9.30 -11.64 1.42
N VAL A 40 8.93 -10.98 2.51
CA VAL A 40 7.92 -11.50 3.44
C VAL A 40 6.53 -11.24 2.86
N GLY A 41 6.29 -10.01 2.38
CA GLY A 41 5.08 -9.65 1.66
C GLY A 41 5.33 -9.53 0.15
N PRO A 42 4.28 -9.25 -0.62
CA PRO A 42 4.41 -9.13 -2.07
C PRO A 42 5.20 -7.89 -2.46
N GLY A 43 5.86 -7.94 -3.61
CA GLY A 43 6.49 -6.78 -4.22
C GLY A 43 5.45 -5.73 -4.62
N TRP A 44 5.82 -4.47 -4.54
CA TRP A 44 4.90 -3.36 -4.76
C TRP A 44 4.78 -2.92 -6.22
N LYS A 45 5.68 -3.35 -7.09
CA LYS A 45 5.64 -2.96 -8.50
C LYS A 45 4.28 -3.29 -9.12
N GLY A 46 3.63 -2.29 -9.68
CA GLY A 46 2.33 -2.45 -10.34
C GLY A 46 1.13 -2.47 -9.40
N VAL A 47 1.32 -2.29 -8.09
CA VAL A 47 0.22 -2.39 -7.13
C VAL A 47 -0.91 -1.39 -7.43
N THR A 48 -0.58 -0.19 -7.88
CA THR A 48 -1.59 0.84 -8.19
C THR A 48 -2.36 0.55 -9.48
N THR A 49 -1.91 -0.41 -10.28
CA THR A 49 -2.65 -0.89 -11.45
C THR A 49 -3.48 -2.13 -11.15
N ARG A 50 -3.12 -2.89 -10.10
CA ARG A 50 -3.85 -4.10 -9.68
C ARG A 50 -4.95 -3.82 -8.68
N ARG A 51 -4.79 -2.77 -7.87
CA ARG A 51 -5.72 -2.43 -6.78
C ARG A 51 -6.12 -0.97 -6.87
N THR A 52 -7.33 -0.65 -6.44
CA THR A 52 -7.81 0.72 -6.39
C THR A 52 -7.14 1.51 -5.25
N PRO A 53 -7.10 2.85 -5.34
CA PRO A 53 -6.62 3.68 -4.23
C PRO A 53 -7.35 3.39 -2.93
N GLU A 54 -8.67 3.17 -2.98
CA GLU A 54 -9.49 2.86 -1.81
C GLU A 54 -9.08 1.52 -1.18
N TRP A 55 -8.87 0.50 -2.01
CA TRP A 55 -8.43 -0.81 -1.51
C TRP A 55 -7.08 -0.71 -0.81
N ILE A 56 -6.12 0.00 -1.43
CA ILE A 56 -4.77 0.16 -0.86
C ILE A 56 -4.84 0.91 0.47
N MET A 57 -5.56 2.04 0.51
CA MET A 57 -5.68 2.84 1.72
C MET A 57 -6.35 2.06 2.85
N ASN A 58 -7.41 1.30 2.54
CA ASN A 58 -8.07 0.45 3.53
C ASN A 58 -7.14 -0.65 4.03
N PHE A 59 -6.37 -1.28 3.15
CA PHE A 59 -5.48 -2.36 3.55
C PHE A 59 -4.38 -1.87 4.49
N ILE A 60 -3.71 -0.76 4.17
CA ILE A 60 -2.57 -0.29 4.97
C ILE A 60 -2.98 0.42 6.25
N THR A 61 -4.22 0.89 6.36
CA THR A 61 -4.73 1.53 7.58
C THR A 61 -5.58 0.61 8.45
N ASN A 62 -6.16 -0.44 7.88
CA ASN A 62 -7.06 -1.34 8.59
C ASN A 62 -6.81 -2.79 8.15
N THR A 63 -5.59 -3.22 8.33
CA THR A 63 -5.05 -4.46 7.78
C THR A 63 -5.80 -5.69 8.25
N ASP A 64 -6.10 -5.79 9.56
CA ASP A 64 -6.78 -6.96 10.11
C ASP A 64 -8.20 -7.10 9.56
N GLU A 65 -8.96 -6.02 9.47
CA GLU A 65 -10.30 -6.06 8.91
C GLU A 65 -10.27 -6.49 7.43
N MET A 66 -9.34 -5.93 6.65
CA MET A 66 -9.20 -6.29 5.25
C MET A 66 -8.84 -7.77 5.08
N ILE A 67 -7.88 -8.28 5.85
CA ILE A 67 -7.52 -9.69 5.78
C ILE A 67 -8.68 -10.59 6.20
N ASN A 68 -9.46 -10.18 7.19
CA ASN A 68 -10.59 -10.99 7.67
C ASN A 68 -11.79 -11.00 6.72
N LYS A 69 -11.99 -9.94 5.92
CA LYS A 69 -13.23 -9.74 5.16
C LYS A 69 -13.05 -9.65 3.64
N ASP A 70 -11.89 -9.21 3.15
CA ASP A 70 -11.71 -8.98 1.72
C ASP A 70 -11.13 -10.22 1.03
N PRO A 71 -11.80 -10.74 -0.02
CA PRO A 71 -11.33 -11.95 -0.70
C PRO A 71 -9.94 -11.82 -1.33
N ALA A 72 -9.61 -10.65 -1.88
CA ALA A 72 -8.29 -10.43 -2.49
C ALA A 72 -7.18 -10.42 -1.42
N ALA A 73 -7.45 -9.82 -0.25
CA ALA A 73 -6.52 -9.82 0.87
C ALA A 73 -6.35 -11.23 1.45
N GLN A 74 -7.42 -12.00 1.53
CA GLN A 74 -7.37 -13.39 1.98
C GLN A 74 -6.55 -14.26 1.02
N ALA A 75 -6.74 -14.08 -0.29
CA ALA A 75 -5.94 -14.80 -1.28
C ALA A 75 -4.45 -14.46 -1.16
N GLN A 76 -4.11 -13.20 -0.91
CA GLN A 76 -2.74 -12.77 -0.72
C GLN A 76 -2.12 -13.39 0.55
N LEU A 77 -2.89 -13.52 1.61
CA LEU A 77 -2.44 -14.19 2.83
C LEU A 77 -2.09 -15.66 2.56
N GLU A 78 -2.87 -16.35 1.75
CA GLU A 78 -2.60 -17.74 1.37
C GLU A 78 -1.29 -17.87 0.59
N ILE A 79 -0.96 -16.89 -0.23
CA ILE A 79 0.31 -16.88 -1.00
C ILE A 79 1.50 -16.57 -0.09
N CYS A 80 1.39 -15.55 0.77
CA CYS A 80 2.50 -15.09 1.60
C CYS A 80 2.69 -15.90 2.87
N LEU A 81 1.64 -16.55 3.37
CA LEU A 81 1.63 -17.36 4.58
C LEU A 81 1.99 -16.61 5.87
N VAL A 82 2.12 -15.29 5.80
CA VAL A 82 2.41 -14.41 6.93
C VAL A 82 1.40 -13.27 6.91
N ARG A 83 0.78 -13.05 8.05
CA ARG A 83 -0.20 -11.99 8.22
C ARG A 83 0.53 -10.65 8.41
N MET A 84 0.23 -9.66 7.58
CA MET A 84 0.81 -8.33 7.71
C MET A 84 0.37 -7.71 9.03
N PRO A 85 1.31 -7.27 9.90
CA PRO A 85 0.94 -6.56 11.12
C PRO A 85 0.45 -5.14 10.81
N ASN A 86 -0.45 -4.64 11.65
CA ASN A 86 -0.91 -3.26 11.56
C ASN A 86 0.24 -2.30 11.86
N GLN A 87 0.50 -1.37 10.97
CA GLN A 87 1.59 -0.40 11.09
C GLN A 87 1.18 0.90 11.81
N SER A 88 -0.07 1.00 12.25
CA SER A 88 -0.60 2.18 12.95
C SER A 88 -0.40 3.48 12.15
N LEU A 89 -0.65 3.42 10.85
CA LEU A 89 -0.50 4.59 9.97
C LEU A 89 -1.64 5.57 10.19
N SER A 90 -1.29 6.88 10.22
CA SER A 90 -2.29 7.93 10.08
C SER A 90 -2.84 7.94 8.64
N ASP A 91 -3.99 8.57 8.45
CA ASP A 91 -4.57 8.71 7.12
C ASP A 91 -3.64 9.49 6.18
N ASP A 92 -2.96 10.52 6.71
CA ASP A 92 -1.99 11.31 5.94
C ASP A 92 -0.79 10.47 5.53
N ASP A 93 -0.21 9.70 6.46
CA ASP A 93 0.91 8.81 6.14
C ASP A 93 0.51 7.78 5.09
N ALA A 94 -0.68 7.22 5.22
CA ALA A 94 -1.19 6.26 4.25
C ALA A 94 -1.38 6.89 2.87
N ARG A 95 -1.90 8.12 2.80
CA ARG A 95 -2.06 8.84 1.52
C ARG A 95 -0.71 9.17 0.89
N HIS A 96 0.29 9.57 1.69
CA HIS A 96 1.65 9.82 1.21
C HIS A 96 2.28 8.53 0.68
N LEU A 97 2.05 7.41 1.38
CA LEU A 97 2.54 6.11 0.96
C LEU A 97 1.93 5.67 -0.37
N LEU A 98 0.64 5.89 -0.55
CA LEU A 98 -0.04 5.66 -1.83
C LEU A 98 0.61 6.46 -2.96
N GLU A 99 0.97 7.71 -2.70
CA GLU A 99 1.63 8.55 -3.71
C GLU A 99 3.03 8.02 -4.04
N PHE A 100 3.77 7.51 -3.06
CA PHE A 100 5.03 6.83 -3.31
C PHE A 100 4.82 5.58 -4.19
N MET A 101 3.79 4.79 -3.92
CA MET A 101 3.45 3.64 -4.77
C MET A 101 3.16 4.06 -6.21
N ARG A 102 2.45 5.17 -6.40
CA ARG A 102 2.16 5.73 -7.72
C ARG A 102 3.45 6.13 -8.44
N LYS A 103 4.36 6.80 -7.74
CA LYS A 103 5.68 7.15 -8.30
C LYS A 103 6.45 5.90 -8.70
N ASN A 104 6.46 4.89 -7.84
CA ASN A 104 7.13 3.62 -8.10
C ASN A 104 6.57 2.92 -9.35
N ASP A 105 5.29 3.11 -9.63
CA ASP A 105 4.61 2.55 -10.81
C ASP A 105 4.68 3.46 -12.05
N GLY A 106 5.44 4.54 -11.99
CA GLY A 106 5.75 5.37 -13.15
C GLY A 106 4.82 6.56 -13.37
N VAL A 107 3.94 6.88 -12.42
CA VAL A 107 3.13 8.11 -12.49
C VAL A 107 4.05 9.33 -12.35
N LYS A 108 3.85 10.32 -13.21
CA LYS A 108 4.70 11.52 -13.23
C LYS A 108 3.92 12.79 -12.84
#